data_38e590700fb83861c9cabac5607aeed6
#
_entry.id   38e590700fb83861c9cabac5607aeed6
#
_cell.length_a   1.000
_cell.length_b   1.000
_cell.length_c   1.000
_cell.angle_alpha   90.00
_cell.angle_beta   90.00
_cell.angle_gamma   90.00
#
_symmetry.space_group_name_H-M   'P 1'
#
loop_
_entity.id
_entity.type
_entity.pdbx_description
1 polymer ?
#
loop_
_entity_poly.entity_id
_entity_poly.type
_entity_poly.pdbx_seq_one_letter_code
_entity_poly.pdbx_strand_id
1 'polypeptide(L)'
;MRVFNCLSGSILCGLTLLLIFLPCFTPEWAGNFILISLSAIPICIADGIIFAILLWRHNRWWMLYLFLLLGSLPVLACQFPFHFLHKEKVLDSNQLKLVCWNTEGFRLNKDTLTKAAHSIRVLQPGIVCLQERPHTNLLAWDTIRAAFPDYPYCIINSREDEVLNLAVFSRWPIGNVQEYYFPNSYNKILQADIQMTGQTFRLFNVHLQTTGMNESYSMKDRFQAMRHHTVQRNRQADLLTKADRKSTRLNSSH
;
A
#
# COMPACT_ATOMS: atom_id res chain seq x y z
N MET A 1 12.04 43.52 0.08
CA MET A 1 12.64 42.34 -0.56
C MET A 1 13.39 41.42 0.41
N ARG A 2 14.35 41.87 1.23
CA ARG A 2 15.11 40.98 2.16
C ARG A 2 14.24 40.28 3.20
N VAL A 3 13.26 40.96 3.81
CA VAL A 3 12.34 40.38 4.82
C VAL A 3 11.41 39.32 4.21
N PHE A 4 10.89 39.56 3.00
CA PHE A 4 10.02 38.61 2.30
C PHE A 4 10.77 37.33 1.94
N ASN A 5 12.02 37.43 1.48
CA ASN A 5 12.87 36.28 1.17
C ASN A 5 13.23 35.47 2.43
N CYS A 6 13.36 36.14 3.59
CA CYS A 6 13.64 35.46 4.86
C CYS A 6 12.40 34.69 5.37
N LEU A 7 11.22 35.29 5.26
CA LEU A 7 9.95 34.66 5.70
C LEU A 7 9.57 33.45 4.85
N SER A 8 9.66 33.59 3.52
CA SER A 8 9.36 32.47 2.60
C SER A 8 10.30 31.28 2.77
N GLY A 9 11.61 31.55 2.98
CA GLY A 9 12.59 30.52 3.28
C GLY A 9 12.31 29.81 4.61
N SER A 10 11.92 30.55 5.65
CA SER A 10 11.58 29.98 6.96
C SER A 10 10.31 29.11 6.89
N ILE A 11 9.31 29.53 6.13
CA ILE A 11 8.08 28.74 5.91
C ILE A 11 8.42 27.42 5.20
N LEU A 12 9.21 27.46 4.13
CA LEU A 12 9.61 26.26 3.40
C LEU A 12 10.40 25.31 4.29
N CYS A 13 11.37 25.80 5.07
CA CYS A 13 12.10 24.99 6.06
C CYS A 13 11.14 24.31 7.06
N GLY A 14 10.15 25.06 7.57
CA GLY A 14 9.12 24.50 8.48
C GLY A 14 8.28 23.41 7.83
N LEU A 15 7.88 23.58 6.58
CA LEU A 15 7.13 22.57 5.82
C LEU A 15 7.97 21.31 5.57
N THR A 16 9.25 21.46 5.23
CA THR A 16 10.14 20.31 5.00
C THR A 16 10.43 19.57 6.31
N LEU A 17 10.66 20.27 7.41
CA LEU A 17 10.80 19.63 8.71
C LEU A 17 9.54 18.86 9.11
N LEU A 18 8.37 19.47 8.92
CA LEU A 18 7.10 18.79 9.18
C LEU A 18 6.94 17.54 8.29
N LEU A 19 7.31 17.61 7.02
CA LEU A 19 7.30 16.48 6.09
C LEU A 19 8.22 15.34 6.58
N ILE A 20 9.44 15.66 7.03
CA ILE A 20 10.43 14.69 7.53
C ILE A 20 9.91 13.97 8.79
N PHE A 21 9.28 14.71 9.70
CA PHE A 21 8.79 14.16 10.97
C PHE A 21 7.36 13.62 10.92
N LEU A 22 6.63 13.81 9.81
CA LEU A 22 5.24 13.37 9.66
C LEU A 22 5.05 11.86 9.96
N PRO A 23 5.97 10.95 9.58
CA PRO A 23 5.85 9.53 9.90
C PRO A 23 5.92 9.21 11.41
N CYS A 24 6.43 10.14 12.23
CA CYS A 24 6.53 9.98 13.69
C CYS A 24 5.23 10.37 14.41
N PHE A 25 4.28 10.99 13.71
CA PHE A 25 3.02 11.42 14.32
C PHE A 25 2.00 10.28 14.37
N THR A 26 1.05 10.39 15.31
CA THR A 26 -0.10 9.47 15.35
C THR A 26 -0.93 9.62 14.06
N PRO A 27 -1.67 8.58 13.65
CA PRO A 27 -2.51 8.64 12.45
C PRO A 27 -3.45 9.84 12.41
N GLU A 28 -4.02 10.23 13.56
CA GLU A 28 -4.93 11.35 13.70
C GLU A 28 -4.25 12.69 13.39
N TRP A 29 -3.04 12.89 13.91
CA TRP A 29 -2.26 14.09 13.62
C TRP A 29 -1.74 14.11 12.19
N ALA A 30 -1.18 13.01 11.70
CA ALA A 30 -0.70 12.89 10.33
C ALA A 30 -1.80 13.19 9.30
N GLY A 31 -3.03 12.76 9.55
CA GLY A 31 -4.18 13.03 8.67
C GLY A 31 -4.50 14.52 8.50
N ASN A 32 -4.18 15.39 9.49
CA ASN A 32 -4.38 16.83 9.37
C ASN A 32 -3.39 17.46 8.37
N PHE A 33 -2.25 16.83 8.13
CA PHE A 33 -1.16 17.33 7.29
C PHE A 33 -1.03 16.56 5.96
N ILE A 34 -2.10 15.87 5.55
CA ILE A 34 -2.09 15.05 4.32
C ILE A 34 -1.69 15.87 3.08
N LEU A 35 -2.11 17.13 2.97
CA LEU A 35 -1.73 17.98 1.85
C LEU A 35 -0.22 18.23 1.79
N ILE A 36 0.45 18.31 2.94
CA ILE A 36 1.91 18.45 3.01
C ILE A 36 2.59 17.18 2.51
N SER A 37 2.08 16.00 2.91
CA SER A 37 2.58 14.72 2.39
C SER A 37 2.41 14.61 0.88
N LEU A 38 1.26 15.00 0.33
CA LEU A 38 1.01 15.02 -1.12
C LEU A 38 1.87 16.05 -1.86
N SER A 39 2.31 17.11 -1.15
CA SER A 39 3.17 18.17 -1.69
C SER A 39 4.67 17.90 -1.49
N ALA A 40 5.07 16.70 -1.09
CA ALA A 40 6.48 16.38 -0.81
C ALA A 40 7.40 16.70 -1.98
N ILE A 41 7.00 16.34 -3.21
CA ILE A 41 7.79 16.58 -4.43
C ILE A 41 8.00 18.06 -4.69
N PRO A 42 6.96 18.91 -4.81
CA PRO A 42 7.16 20.34 -5.03
C PRO A 42 7.93 21.02 -3.89
N ILE A 43 7.77 20.58 -2.64
CA ILE A 43 8.54 21.06 -1.50
C ILE A 43 10.03 20.76 -1.70
N CYS A 44 10.39 19.51 -2.01
CA CYS A 44 11.79 19.11 -2.23
C CYS A 44 12.41 19.78 -3.48
N ILE A 45 11.63 20.01 -4.53
CA ILE A 45 12.09 20.76 -5.71
C ILE A 45 12.42 22.21 -5.30
N ALA A 46 11.56 22.86 -4.52
CA ALA A 46 11.80 24.21 -4.04
C ALA A 46 13.04 24.30 -3.14
N ASP A 47 13.23 23.32 -2.24
CA ASP A 47 14.46 23.22 -1.42
C ASP A 47 15.71 23.05 -2.29
N GLY A 48 15.65 22.22 -3.33
CA GLY A 48 16.75 22.02 -4.28
C GLY A 48 17.11 23.28 -5.06
N ILE A 49 16.12 24.05 -5.48
CA ILE A 49 16.34 25.35 -6.16
C ILE A 49 17.02 26.34 -5.19
N ILE A 50 16.52 26.46 -3.97
CA ILE A 50 17.12 27.36 -2.97
C ILE A 50 18.53 26.90 -2.63
N PHE A 51 18.75 25.60 -2.43
CA PHE A 51 20.08 25.03 -2.24
C PHE A 51 21.05 25.44 -3.34
N ALA A 52 20.68 25.28 -4.61
CA ALA A 52 21.51 25.64 -5.76
C ALA A 52 21.84 27.14 -5.80
N ILE A 53 20.84 28.00 -5.54
CA ILE A 53 21.02 29.46 -5.50
C ILE A 53 21.96 29.85 -4.37
N LEU A 54 21.81 29.28 -3.18
CA LEU A 54 22.65 29.61 -2.02
C LEU A 54 24.08 29.10 -2.21
N LEU A 55 24.25 27.92 -2.80
CA LEU A 55 25.55 27.36 -3.16
C LEU A 55 26.26 28.25 -4.17
N TRP A 56 25.59 28.67 -5.25
CA TRP A 56 26.14 29.61 -6.25
C TRP A 56 26.54 30.97 -5.65
N ARG A 57 25.76 31.45 -4.67
CA ARG A 57 26.07 32.72 -3.95
C ARG A 57 27.10 32.57 -2.84
N HIS A 58 27.72 31.40 -2.67
CA HIS A 58 28.65 31.08 -1.58
C HIS A 58 28.11 31.42 -0.17
N ASN A 59 26.77 31.29 0.02
CA ASN A 59 26.11 31.61 1.26
C ASN A 59 26.02 30.34 2.13
N ARG A 60 26.58 30.36 3.33
CA ARG A 60 26.66 29.22 4.27
C ARG A 60 25.31 28.54 4.57
N TRP A 61 24.18 29.17 4.34
CA TRP A 61 22.87 28.61 4.53
C TRP A 61 22.53 27.44 3.56
N TRP A 62 23.35 27.22 2.51
CA TRP A 62 23.21 26.07 1.66
C TRP A 62 23.29 24.72 2.42
N MET A 63 24.08 24.69 3.55
CA MET A 63 24.21 23.49 4.39
C MET A 63 22.88 23.08 5.05
N LEU A 64 22.05 24.07 5.45
CA LEU A 64 20.71 23.79 5.98
C LEU A 64 19.84 23.08 4.94
N TYR A 65 19.79 23.59 3.71
CA TYR A 65 18.97 23.00 2.65
C TYR A 65 19.51 21.65 2.19
N LEU A 66 20.81 21.43 2.20
CA LEU A 66 21.39 20.11 2.00
C LEU A 66 20.89 19.12 3.07
N PHE A 67 20.91 19.53 4.33
CA PHE A 67 20.41 18.69 5.44
C PHE A 67 18.92 18.39 5.28
N LEU A 68 18.10 19.36 4.91
CA LEU A 68 16.66 19.15 4.65
C LEU A 68 16.42 18.18 3.49
N LEU A 69 17.16 18.33 2.39
CA LEU A 69 17.09 17.43 1.24
C LEU A 69 17.49 16.00 1.61
N LEU A 70 18.59 15.81 2.34
CA LEU A 70 19.02 14.50 2.80
C LEU A 70 18.00 13.87 3.76
N GLY A 71 17.44 14.66 4.68
CA GLY A 71 16.40 14.21 5.61
C GLY A 71 15.08 13.83 4.92
N SER A 72 14.76 14.43 3.77
CA SER A 72 13.56 14.10 3.01
C SER A 72 13.70 12.87 2.11
N LEU A 73 14.91 12.33 1.89
CA LEU A 73 15.13 11.15 1.03
C LEU A 73 14.30 9.93 1.41
N PRO A 74 14.12 9.55 2.69
CA PRO A 74 13.26 8.42 3.05
C PRO A 74 11.81 8.62 2.62
N VAL A 75 11.27 9.85 2.75
CA VAL A 75 9.90 10.18 2.34
C VAL A 75 9.76 10.11 0.82
N LEU A 76 10.73 10.63 0.08
CA LEU A 76 10.77 10.55 -1.38
C LEU A 76 10.91 9.09 -1.86
N ALA A 77 11.74 8.28 -1.21
CA ALA A 77 11.91 6.87 -1.54
C ALA A 77 10.62 6.06 -1.37
N CYS A 78 9.76 6.42 -0.40
CA CYS A 78 8.44 5.82 -0.25
C CYS A 78 7.46 6.21 -1.37
N GLN A 79 7.61 7.41 -1.95
CA GLN A 79 6.74 7.89 -3.03
C GLN A 79 7.20 7.45 -4.42
N PHE A 80 8.51 7.30 -4.60
CA PHE A 80 9.12 6.86 -5.84
C PHE A 80 9.93 5.59 -5.62
N PRO A 81 9.42 4.44 -6.03
CA PRO A 81 10.24 3.24 -6.08
C PRO A 81 11.27 3.41 -7.20
N PHE A 82 12.48 3.87 -6.84
CA PHE A 82 13.59 3.99 -7.76
C PHE A 82 14.11 2.60 -8.15
N HIS A 83 13.54 2.02 -9.21
CA HIS A 83 13.94 0.71 -9.73
C HIS A 83 15.05 0.81 -10.79
N PHE A 84 15.76 1.93 -10.87
CA PHE A 84 16.79 2.19 -11.89
C PHE A 84 17.92 1.15 -11.97
N LEU A 85 18.08 0.31 -10.96
CA LEU A 85 19.15 -0.69 -10.89
C LEU A 85 18.61 -2.13 -10.83
N HIS A 86 17.31 -2.37 -10.89
CA HIS A 86 16.78 -3.72 -10.96
C HIS A 86 16.89 -4.22 -12.41
N LYS A 87 17.98 -4.92 -12.71
CA LYS A 87 17.97 -5.88 -13.82
C LYS A 87 16.90 -6.91 -13.49
N GLU A 88 16.02 -7.22 -14.44
CA GLU A 88 15.16 -8.40 -14.34
C GLU A 88 16.04 -9.58 -14.01
N LYS A 89 16.01 -10.02 -12.75
CA LYS A 89 16.67 -11.26 -12.38
C LYS A 89 15.87 -12.36 -13.05
N VAL A 90 16.55 -13.13 -13.91
CA VAL A 90 16.02 -14.42 -14.34
C VAL A 90 15.61 -15.17 -13.07
N LEU A 91 14.32 -15.47 -12.94
CA LEU A 91 13.79 -16.14 -11.76
C LEU A 91 14.52 -17.48 -11.61
N ASP A 92 15.25 -17.64 -10.52
CA ASP A 92 15.81 -18.92 -10.13
C ASP A 92 14.65 -19.89 -9.81
N SER A 93 14.85 -21.18 -10.06
CA SER A 93 13.84 -22.23 -9.78
C SER A 93 13.33 -22.24 -8.34
N ASN A 94 14.08 -21.63 -7.42
CA ASN A 94 13.73 -21.49 -6.00
C ASN A 94 12.96 -20.22 -5.66
N GLN A 95 12.60 -19.37 -6.63
CA GLN A 95 11.90 -18.14 -6.38
C GLN A 95 10.38 -18.35 -6.48
N LEU A 96 9.66 -17.86 -5.45
CA LEU A 96 8.20 -17.84 -5.44
C LEU A 96 7.69 -16.63 -6.23
N LYS A 97 6.91 -16.87 -7.27
CA LYS A 97 6.16 -15.83 -7.96
C LYS A 97 4.80 -15.66 -7.30
N LEU A 98 4.50 -14.46 -6.85
CA LEU A 98 3.22 -14.08 -6.28
C LEU A 98 2.58 -12.99 -7.14
N VAL A 99 1.28 -13.13 -7.43
CA VAL A 99 0.45 -12.09 -8.04
C VAL A 99 -0.51 -11.56 -6.99
N CYS A 100 -0.55 -10.24 -6.86
CA CYS A 100 -1.50 -9.52 -6.00
C CYS A 100 -2.29 -8.56 -6.90
N TRP A 101 -3.62 -8.68 -6.89
CA TRP A 101 -4.48 -7.92 -7.79
C TRP A 101 -5.79 -7.50 -7.13
N ASN A 102 -6.04 -6.19 -7.09
CA ASN A 102 -7.39 -5.67 -6.82
C ASN A 102 -8.22 -5.81 -8.10
N THR A 103 -9.25 -6.64 -8.03
CA THR A 103 -10.03 -7.04 -9.21
C THR A 103 -11.15 -6.07 -9.58
N GLU A 104 -11.43 -5.08 -8.74
CA GLU A 104 -12.58 -4.16 -8.92
C GLU A 104 -13.88 -4.94 -9.21
N GLY A 105 -14.07 -6.04 -8.47
CA GLY A 105 -15.22 -6.93 -8.67
C GLY A 105 -15.27 -7.62 -10.04
N PHE A 106 -14.18 -7.68 -10.79
CA PHE A 106 -14.13 -8.08 -12.22
C PHE A 106 -15.17 -7.31 -13.06
N ARG A 107 -15.58 -6.11 -12.59
CA ARG A 107 -16.67 -5.32 -13.18
C ARG A 107 -17.96 -6.11 -13.37
N LEU A 108 -18.20 -7.11 -12.51
CA LEU A 108 -19.32 -8.05 -12.58
C LEU A 108 -19.49 -8.72 -13.95
N ASN A 109 -18.40 -8.97 -14.66
CA ASN A 109 -18.40 -9.50 -16.02
C ASN A 109 -17.53 -10.77 -16.11
N LYS A 110 -18.13 -11.86 -16.65
CA LYS A 110 -17.45 -13.14 -16.85
C LYS A 110 -16.29 -13.07 -17.84
N ASP A 111 -16.40 -12.24 -18.88
CA ASP A 111 -15.32 -12.08 -19.86
C ASP A 111 -14.10 -11.39 -19.23
N THR A 112 -14.34 -10.42 -18.32
CA THR A 112 -13.27 -9.79 -17.55
C THR A 112 -12.58 -10.79 -16.64
N LEU A 113 -13.35 -11.66 -15.94
CA LEU A 113 -12.80 -12.75 -15.13
C LEU A 113 -11.95 -13.70 -15.99
N THR A 114 -12.45 -14.11 -17.16
CA THR A 114 -11.75 -15.03 -18.06
C THR A 114 -10.43 -14.42 -18.56
N LYS A 115 -10.44 -13.16 -18.99
CA LYS A 115 -9.23 -12.43 -19.41
C LYS A 115 -8.22 -12.29 -18.27
N ALA A 116 -8.70 -11.95 -17.07
CA ALA A 116 -7.89 -11.85 -15.86
C ALA A 116 -7.22 -13.19 -15.52
N ALA A 117 -7.99 -14.28 -15.50
CA ALA A 117 -7.47 -15.62 -15.24
C ALA A 117 -6.46 -16.07 -16.30
N HIS A 118 -6.72 -15.75 -17.58
CA HIS A 118 -5.75 -16.02 -18.66
C HIS A 118 -4.44 -15.27 -18.44
N SER A 119 -4.47 -13.97 -18.13
CA SER A 119 -3.28 -13.17 -17.87
C SER A 119 -2.47 -13.71 -16.69
N ILE A 120 -3.14 -14.12 -15.61
CA ILE A 120 -2.50 -14.76 -14.45
C ILE A 120 -1.88 -16.10 -14.85
N ARG A 121 -2.56 -16.91 -15.65
CA ARG A 121 -2.02 -18.19 -16.11
C ARG A 121 -0.74 -18.04 -16.94
N VAL A 122 -0.67 -17.02 -17.80
CA VAL A 122 0.56 -16.70 -18.59
C VAL A 122 1.74 -16.39 -17.65
N LEU A 123 1.50 -15.69 -16.55
CA LEU A 123 2.52 -15.36 -15.55
C LEU A 123 2.97 -16.56 -14.73
N GLN A 124 2.18 -17.65 -14.68
CA GLN A 124 2.42 -18.86 -13.90
C GLN A 124 2.83 -18.61 -12.43
N PRO A 125 2.12 -17.78 -11.66
CA PRO A 125 2.46 -17.58 -10.27
C PRO A 125 2.18 -18.83 -9.43
N GLY A 126 2.88 -18.97 -8.32
CA GLY A 126 2.61 -20.01 -7.34
C GLY A 126 1.46 -19.63 -6.41
N ILE A 127 1.28 -18.33 -6.18
CA ILE A 127 0.22 -17.78 -5.33
C ILE A 127 -0.45 -16.61 -6.03
N VAL A 128 -1.78 -16.52 -5.89
CA VAL A 128 -2.59 -15.39 -6.37
C VAL A 128 -3.40 -14.85 -5.20
N CYS A 129 -3.23 -13.56 -4.91
CA CYS A 129 -4.00 -12.81 -3.93
C CYS A 129 -4.94 -11.87 -4.67
N LEU A 130 -6.24 -12.05 -4.49
CA LEU A 130 -7.25 -11.17 -5.07
C LEU A 130 -7.87 -10.30 -3.96
N GLN A 131 -8.06 -9.01 -4.26
CA GLN A 131 -8.84 -8.08 -3.46
C GLN A 131 -10.09 -7.66 -4.24
N GLU A 132 -11.11 -7.20 -3.53
CA GLU A 132 -12.40 -6.80 -4.08
C GLU A 132 -13.05 -7.89 -4.95
N ARG A 133 -12.93 -9.15 -4.54
CA ARG A 133 -13.63 -10.25 -5.20
C ARG A 133 -15.15 -10.10 -4.99
N PRO A 134 -15.97 -10.12 -6.05
CA PRO A 134 -17.41 -9.99 -5.90
C PRO A 134 -18.03 -11.25 -5.28
N HIS A 135 -19.12 -11.06 -4.56
CA HIS A 135 -20.02 -12.12 -4.14
C HIS A 135 -21.41 -11.81 -4.69
N THR A 136 -21.69 -12.23 -5.91
CA THR A 136 -22.97 -11.99 -6.59
C THR A 136 -23.40 -13.25 -7.34
N ASN A 137 -24.67 -13.32 -7.71
CA ASN A 137 -25.19 -14.42 -8.51
C ASN A 137 -24.52 -14.54 -9.89
N LEU A 138 -24.00 -13.42 -10.45
CA LEU A 138 -23.31 -13.40 -11.74
C LEU A 138 -21.88 -13.94 -11.67
N LEU A 139 -21.20 -13.71 -10.55
CA LEU A 139 -19.84 -14.15 -10.28
C LEU A 139 -19.79 -14.87 -8.92
N ALA A 140 -20.59 -15.93 -8.83
CA ALA A 140 -20.56 -16.81 -7.68
C ALA A 140 -19.16 -17.42 -7.50
N TRP A 141 -18.87 -17.85 -6.28
CA TRP A 141 -17.58 -18.42 -5.93
C TRP A 141 -17.14 -19.56 -6.87
N ASP A 142 -18.04 -20.48 -7.17
CA ASP A 142 -17.71 -21.60 -8.04
C ASP A 142 -17.28 -21.17 -9.43
N THR A 143 -17.88 -20.08 -9.95
CA THR A 143 -17.48 -19.49 -11.24
C THR A 143 -16.04 -18.92 -11.16
N ILE A 144 -15.73 -18.24 -10.07
CA ILE A 144 -14.37 -17.67 -9.86
C ILE A 144 -13.37 -18.79 -9.67
N ARG A 145 -13.68 -19.80 -8.83
CA ARG A 145 -12.82 -20.95 -8.59
C ARG A 145 -12.53 -21.73 -9.87
N ALA A 146 -13.57 -21.94 -10.70
CA ALA A 146 -13.42 -22.63 -11.97
C ALA A 146 -12.50 -21.91 -12.97
N ALA A 147 -12.34 -20.58 -12.84
CA ALA A 147 -11.41 -19.81 -13.65
C ALA A 147 -9.94 -20.05 -13.30
N PHE A 148 -9.65 -20.60 -12.10
CA PHE A 148 -8.31 -20.86 -11.57
C PHE A 148 -8.04 -22.35 -11.29
N PRO A 149 -8.15 -23.25 -12.29
CA PRO A 149 -8.06 -24.70 -12.08
C PRO A 149 -6.66 -25.18 -11.67
N ASP A 150 -5.62 -24.38 -11.97
CA ASP A 150 -4.23 -24.72 -11.68
C ASP A 150 -3.85 -24.57 -10.19
N TYR A 151 -4.81 -24.12 -9.35
CA TYR A 151 -4.61 -23.87 -7.92
C TYR A 151 -5.51 -24.80 -7.08
N PRO A 152 -4.99 -25.95 -6.64
CA PRO A 152 -5.77 -26.92 -5.88
C PRO A 152 -6.20 -26.41 -4.50
N TYR A 153 -5.43 -25.47 -3.94
CA TYR A 153 -5.72 -24.86 -2.64
C TYR A 153 -6.22 -23.44 -2.80
N CYS A 154 -7.33 -23.14 -2.16
CA CYS A 154 -7.88 -21.79 -2.20
C CYS A 154 -8.57 -21.45 -0.89
N ILE A 155 -8.51 -20.20 -0.51
CA ILE A 155 -9.27 -19.62 0.59
C ILE A 155 -10.21 -18.60 0.01
N ILE A 156 -11.43 -18.71 0.43
CA ILE A 156 -12.44 -17.68 0.27
C ILE A 156 -12.85 -17.27 1.66
N ASN A 157 -13.06 -16.02 1.83
CA ASN A 157 -13.80 -15.58 2.96
C ASN A 157 -15.28 -15.86 2.77
N SER A 158 -15.91 -16.35 3.82
CA SER A 158 -17.23 -16.95 3.82
C SER A 158 -18.31 -16.09 4.47
N ARG A 159 -18.08 -14.80 4.73
CA ARG A 159 -19.18 -13.94 5.19
C ARG A 159 -20.14 -13.68 4.04
N GLU A 160 -21.36 -14.17 4.16
CA GLU A 160 -22.41 -14.04 3.14
C GLU A 160 -22.89 -12.60 2.95
N ASP A 161 -22.69 -11.73 3.95
CA ASP A 161 -23.09 -10.32 3.95
C ASP A 161 -22.09 -9.39 3.27
N GLU A 162 -20.90 -9.89 2.84
CA GLU A 162 -19.89 -9.08 2.21
C GLU A 162 -19.96 -9.09 0.69
N VAL A 163 -20.22 -7.93 0.10
CA VAL A 163 -20.31 -7.75 -1.35
C VAL A 163 -18.95 -7.89 -2.04
N LEU A 164 -17.87 -7.43 -1.37
CA LEU A 164 -16.49 -7.49 -1.87
C LEU A 164 -15.58 -8.18 -0.86
N ASN A 165 -14.81 -9.14 -1.34
CA ASN A 165 -14.05 -10.03 -0.48
C ASN A 165 -12.61 -10.25 -0.93
N LEU A 166 -11.80 -10.88 -0.04
CA LEU A 166 -10.47 -11.36 -0.35
C LEU A 166 -10.53 -12.82 -0.83
N ALA A 167 -9.58 -13.22 -1.67
CA ALA A 167 -9.32 -14.61 -1.97
C ALA A 167 -7.82 -14.87 -2.12
N VAL A 168 -7.41 -16.10 -1.80
CA VAL A 168 -6.07 -16.60 -2.02
C VAL A 168 -6.17 -17.92 -2.77
N PHE A 169 -5.42 -18.05 -3.85
CA PHE A 169 -5.23 -19.29 -4.59
C PHE A 169 -3.76 -19.70 -4.48
N SER A 170 -3.50 -20.96 -4.20
CA SER A 170 -2.15 -21.47 -4.00
C SER A 170 -1.95 -22.84 -4.67
N ARG A 171 -0.75 -23.07 -5.18
CA ARG A 171 -0.30 -24.40 -5.61
C ARG A 171 0.11 -25.30 -4.43
N TRP A 172 0.29 -24.70 -3.25
CA TRP A 172 0.70 -25.40 -2.02
C TRP A 172 -0.39 -25.36 -0.96
N PRO A 173 -0.38 -26.31 -0.02
CA PRO A 173 -1.33 -26.35 1.07
C PRO A 173 -1.40 -25.06 1.86
N ILE A 174 -2.60 -24.70 2.28
CA ILE A 174 -2.89 -23.50 3.05
C ILE A 174 -3.41 -23.92 4.42
N GLY A 175 -2.83 -23.34 5.48
CA GLY A 175 -3.24 -23.59 6.87
C GLY A 175 -3.34 -22.31 7.70
N ASN A 176 -3.77 -22.43 8.95
CA ASN A 176 -3.81 -21.36 9.95
C ASN A 176 -4.46 -20.07 9.45
N VAL A 177 -5.61 -20.19 8.79
CA VAL A 177 -6.35 -19.07 8.20
C VAL A 177 -6.96 -18.23 9.32
N GLN A 178 -6.67 -16.93 9.32
CA GLN A 178 -7.25 -15.95 10.25
C GLN A 178 -7.66 -14.69 9.50
N GLU A 179 -8.75 -14.10 9.95
CA GLU A 179 -9.24 -12.83 9.40
C GLU A 179 -9.31 -11.77 10.49
N TYR A 180 -8.81 -10.60 10.14
CA TYR A 180 -8.87 -9.43 11.02
C TYR A 180 -9.74 -8.37 10.35
N TYR A 181 -10.89 -8.08 10.96
CA TYR A 181 -11.84 -7.09 10.50
C TYR A 181 -11.51 -5.72 11.08
N PHE A 182 -11.65 -4.70 10.26
CA PHE A 182 -11.50 -3.33 10.72
C PHE A 182 -12.86 -2.77 11.17
N PRO A 183 -12.94 -2.11 12.34
CA PRO A 183 -14.19 -1.52 12.80
C PRO A 183 -14.76 -0.53 11.78
N ASN A 184 -16.08 -0.60 11.55
CA ASN A 184 -16.82 0.26 10.63
C ASN A 184 -16.25 0.30 9.20
N SER A 185 -15.72 -0.83 8.71
CA SER A 185 -15.14 -0.95 7.39
C SER A 185 -15.39 -2.34 6.82
N TYR A 186 -15.59 -2.43 5.52
CA TYR A 186 -15.61 -3.72 4.79
C TYR A 186 -14.18 -4.24 4.50
N ASN A 187 -13.17 -3.44 4.84
CA ASN A 187 -11.78 -3.81 4.63
C ASN A 187 -11.31 -4.76 5.74
N LYS A 188 -10.35 -5.61 5.40
CA LYS A 188 -9.83 -6.65 6.30
C LYS A 188 -8.46 -7.13 5.88
N ILE A 189 -7.87 -7.92 6.77
CA ILE A 189 -6.65 -8.68 6.53
C ILE A 189 -7.02 -10.15 6.54
N LEU A 190 -6.62 -10.90 5.52
CA LEU A 190 -6.64 -12.36 5.47
C LEU A 190 -5.21 -12.85 5.67
N GLN A 191 -4.96 -13.51 6.81
CA GLN A 191 -3.70 -14.19 7.12
C GLN A 191 -3.82 -15.67 6.80
N ALA A 192 -2.78 -16.26 6.23
CA ALA A 192 -2.69 -17.69 5.98
C ALA A 192 -1.24 -18.17 6.03
N ASP A 193 -1.02 -19.41 6.46
CA ASP A 193 0.27 -20.07 6.36
C ASP A 193 0.32 -20.94 5.11
N ILE A 194 1.31 -20.72 4.25
CA ILE A 194 1.54 -21.48 3.02
C ILE A 194 2.66 -22.49 3.26
N GLN A 195 2.35 -23.78 3.06
CA GLN A 195 3.28 -24.89 3.31
C GLN A 195 3.98 -25.29 2.03
N MET A 196 5.15 -24.71 1.77
CA MET A 196 6.02 -25.13 0.68
C MET A 196 6.96 -26.27 1.13
N THR A 197 7.53 -26.97 0.17
CA THR A 197 8.48 -28.06 0.48
C THR A 197 9.61 -27.56 1.37
N GLY A 198 9.65 -28.09 2.61
CA GLY A 198 10.71 -27.78 3.59
C GLY A 198 10.57 -26.47 4.36
N GLN A 199 9.58 -25.63 4.06
CA GLN A 199 9.36 -24.37 4.78
C GLN A 199 7.91 -23.91 4.75
N THR A 200 7.51 -23.19 5.80
CA THR A 200 6.21 -22.52 5.88
C THR A 200 6.42 -21.02 5.98
N PHE A 201 5.70 -20.24 5.19
CA PHE A 201 5.72 -18.79 5.32
C PHE A 201 4.31 -18.24 5.53
N ARG A 202 4.24 -17.11 6.22
CA ARG A 202 2.98 -16.43 6.50
C ARG A 202 2.68 -15.40 5.44
N LEU A 203 1.48 -15.52 4.86
CA LEU A 203 0.93 -14.63 3.85
C LEU A 203 -0.11 -13.71 4.50
N PHE A 204 -0.04 -12.42 4.20
CA PHE A 204 -1.08 -11.45 4.52
C PHE A 204 -1.65 -10.89 3.21
N ASN A 205 -2.89 -11.23 2.88
CA ASN A 205 -3.64 -10.56 1.83
C ASN A 205 -4.47 -9.45 2.46
N VAL A 206 -4.19 -8.20 2.08
CA VAL A 206 -4.70 -7.01 2.77
C VAL A 206 -5.47 -6.13 1.81
N HIS A 207 -6.67 -5.71 2.21
CA HIS A 207 -7.41 -4.65 1.55
C HIS A 207 -7.59 -3.49 2.52
N LEU A 208 -6.92 -2.37 2.24
CA LEU A 208 -6.97 -1.17 3.08
C LEU A 208 -8.00 -0.17 2.56
N GLN A 209 -8.41 0.76 3.42
CA GLN A 209 -9.31 1.85 3.07
C GLN A 209 -8.78 2.64 1.87
N THR A 210 -9.62 2.86 0.87
CA THR A 210 -9.32 3.71 -0.27
C THR A 210 -9.32 5.19 0.12
N THR A 211 -8.74 6.07 -0.72
CA THR A 211 -8.79 7.52 -0.48
C THR A 211 -10.19 8.11 -0.65
N GLY A 212 -11.10 7.41 -1.34
CA GLY A 212 -12.53 7.74 -1.40
C GLY A 212 -12.84 9.11 -2.00
N MET A 213 -12.08 9.53 -3.01
CA MET A 213 -12.39 10.78 -3.72
C MET A 213 -13.58 10.58 -4.67
N ASN A 214 -14.74 11.15 -4.29
CA ASN A 214 -15.88 11.20 -5.18
C ASN A 214 -15.90 12.54 -5.91
N GLU A 215 -16.08 12.53 -7.23
CA GLU A 215 -16.08 13.73 -8.07
C GLU A 215 -17.26 14.67 -7.75
N SER A 216 -18.36 14.15 -7.23
CA SER A 216 -19.55 14.93 -6.83
C SER A 216 -19.37 15.74 -5.55
N TYR A 217 -18.30 15.52 -4.78
CA TYR A 217 -18.07 16.22 -3.51
C TYR A 217 -17.52 17.63 -3.72
N SER A 218 -17.92 18.57 -2.84
CA SER A 218 -17.24 19.87 -2.75
C SER A 218 -15.78 19.70 -2.36
N MET A 219 -14.92 20.71 -2.65
CA MET A 219 -13.50 20.68 -2.27
C MET A 219 -13.30 20.44 -0.77
N LYS A 220 -14.14 21.04 0.07
CA LYS A 220 -14.11 20.88 1.52
C LYS A 220 -14.42 19.44 1.92
N ASP A 221 -15.47 18.85 1.33
CA ASP A 221 -15.89 17.48 1.64
C ASP A 221 -14.87 16.45 1.14
N ARG A 222 -14.26 16.70 -0.03
CA ARG A 222 -13.14 15.89 -0.54
C ARG A 222 -11.96 15.88 0.43
N PHE A 223 -11.59 17.04 0.96
CA PHE A 223 -10.50 17.13 1.92
C PHE A 223 -10.83 16.40 3.23
N GLN A 224 -12.04 16.56 3.75
CA GLN A 224 -12.47 15.85 4.96
C GLN A 224 -12.52 14.34 4.75
N ALA A 225 -13.07 13.88 3.61
CA ALA A 225 -13.08 12.46 3.26
C ALA A 225 -11.66 11.90 3.15
N MET A 226 -10.77 12.58 2.43
CA MET A 226 -9.38 12.18 2.26
C MET A 226 -8.64 12.08 3.60
N ARG A 227 -8.82 13.07 4.49
CA ARG A 227 -8.29 13.05 5.84
C ARG A 227 -8.80 11.84 6.63
N HIS A 228 -10.12 11.64 6.66
CA HIS A 228 -10.75 10.53 7.37
C HIS A 228 -10.25 9.16 6.88
N HIS A 229 -10.25 8.93 5.58
CA HIS A 229 -9.79 7.69 4.97
C HIS A 229 -8.29 7.44 5.19
N THR A 230 -7.47 8.50 5.21
CA THR A 230 -6.04 8.37 5.52
C THR A 230 -5.82 7.96 6.97
N VAL A 231 -6.52 8.55 7.92
CA VAL A 231 -6.47 8.15 9.34
C VAL A 231 -6.88 6.69 9.49
N GLN A 232 -7.98 6.26 8.85
CA GLN A 232 -8.41 4.86 8.88
C GLN A 232 -7.35 3.93 8.31
N ARG A 233 -6.80 4.24 7.14
CA ARG A 233 -5.75 3.43 6.49
C ARG A 233 -4.50 3.30 7.35
N ASN A 234 -4.06 4.38 7.99
CA ASN A 234 -2.90 4.34 8.87
C ASN A 234 -3.15 3.44 10.10
N ARG A 235 -4.34 3.52 10.70
CA ARG A 235 -4.74 2.60 11.79
C ARG A 235 -4.78 1.14 11.34
N GLN A 236 -5.25 0.89 10.12
CA GLN A 236 -5.27 -0.44 9.53
C GLN A 236 -3.85 -0.97 9.30
N ALA A 237 -2.92 -0.13 8.84
CA ALA A 237 -1.51 -0.48 8.68
C ALA A 237 -0.83 -0.78 10.03
N ASP A 238 -1.16 -0.03 11.08
CA ASP A 238 -0.68 -0.31 12.45
C ASP A 238 -1.15 -1.67 12.97
N LEU A 239 -2.41 -2.04 12.70
CA LEU A 239 -2.95 -3.35 13.06
C LEU A 239 -2.24 -4.47 12.31
N LEU A 240 -1.98 -4.30 11.01
CA LEU A 240 -1.20 -5.26 10.22
C LEU A 240 0.20 -5.45 10.81
N THR A 241 0.89 -4.36 11.13
CA THR A 241 2.22 -4.40 11.74
C THR A 241 2.22 -5.14 13.09
N LYS A 242 1.18 -4.95 13.90
CA LYS A 242 1.01 -5.67 15.17
C LYS A 242 0.75 -7.16 14.95
N ALA A 243 -0.08 -7.52 13.97
CA ALA A 243 -0.36 -8.91 13.61
C ALA A 243 0.91 -9.64 13.14
N ASP A 244 1.70 -8.98 12.28
CA ASP A 244 2.98 -9.50 11.78
C ASP A 244 3.99 -9.71 12.92
N ARG A 245 4.20 -8.73 13.79
CA ARG A 245 5.10 -8.84 14.94
C ARG A 245 4.69 -9.96 15.91
N LYS A 246 3.39 -10.14 16.17
CA LYS A 246 2.88 -11.23 17.00
C LYS A 246 3.20 -12.58 16.37
N SER A 247 3.03 -12.70 15.08
CA SER A 247 3.33 -13.85 14.26
C SER A 247 4.81 -14.24 14.33
N THR A 248 5.72 -13.29 14.15
CA THR A 248 7.16 -13.50 14.18
C THR A 248 7.65 -13.96 15.55
N ARG A 249 7.11 -13.41 16.64
CA ARG A 249 7.46 -13.82 18.00
C ARG A 249 7.05 -15.26 18.33
N LEU A 250 5.89 -15.71 17.85
CA LEU A 250 5.43 -17.08 18.05
C LEU A 250 6.31 -18.11 17.32
N ASN A 251 6.83 -17.74 16.13
CA ASN A 251 7.72 -18.62 15.35
C ASN A 251 9.16 -18.68 15.91
N SER A 252 9.59 -17.67 16.69
CA SER A 252 10.94 -17.64 17.29
C SER A 252 11.02 -18.34 18.65
N SER A 253 9.90 -18.86 19.18
CA SER A 253 9.80 -19.57 20.45
C SER A 253 9.72 -21.10 20.30
N HIS A 254 9.98 -21.60 19.09
CA HIS A 254 10.13 -23.01 18.74
C HIS A 254 11.50 -23.21 18.07
#